data_7beae63d6899858a474332ffe8c9c0c1
#
_entry.id   7beae63d6899858a474332ffe8c9c0c1
#
_cell.length_a   1.000
_cell.length_b   1.000
_cell.length_c   1.000
_cell.angle_alpha   90.00
_cell.angle_beta   90.00
_cell.angle_gamma   90.00
#
_symmetry.space_group_name_H-M   'P 1'
#
loop_
_entity.id
_entity.type
_entity.pdbx_description
1 polymer ?
#
loop_
_entity_poly.entity_id
_entity_poly.type
_entity_poly.pdbx_seq_one_letter_code
_entity_poly.pdbx_strand_id
1 'polypeptide(L)'
;MAYDIDGVLCKDPTDEQNDDGELYKEFLLNADPLYITKYEIGALVTSRLEKYRKETETWMKNHNVHYQKLYMLDLPSKEERIKQNAHTKIKSEIYMQRDDLILFIESSARQAEIIAKTTHKDVICVENGKLYTERK
;
A
#
# COMPACT_ATOMS: atom_id res chain seq x y z
N MET A 1 -2.63 -13.02 -0.13
CA MET A 1 -2.37 -11.92 0.82
C MET A 1 -2.43 -10.58 0.11
N ALA A 2 -2.75 -9.54 0.84
CA ALA A 2 -2.70 -8.16 0.35
C ALA A 2 -1.50 -7.45 0.97
N TYR A 3 -0.84 -6.60 0.20
CA TYR A 3 0.33 -5.84 0.67
C TYR A 3 0.16 -4.36 0.35
N ASP A 4 0.52 -3.51 1.30
CA ASP A 4 0.82 -2.11 1.03
C ASP A 4 2.17 -2.02 0.29
N ILE A 5 2.46 -0.90 -0.33
CA ILE A 5 3.73 -0.70 -1.05
C ILE A 5 4.71 0.10 -0.19
N ASP A 6 4.38 1.35 0.11
CA ASP A 6 5.28 2.24 0.85
C ASP A 6 5.45 1.78 2.29
N GLY A 7 6.70 1.62 2.72
CA GLY A 7 7.03 1.12 4.05
C GLY A 7 6.99 -0.40 4.19
N VAL A 8 6.57 -1.12 3.14
CA VAL A 8 6.55 -2.60 3.12
C VAL A 8 7.50 -3.12 2.05
N LEU A 9 7.19 -2.89 0.78
CA LEU A 9 8.03 -3.34 -0.34
C LEU A 9 9.19 -2.41 -0.60
N CYS A 10 9.01 -1.12 -0.35
CA CYS A 10 10.04 -0.10 -0.51
C CYS A 10 9.98 0.90 0.64
N LYS A 11 11.06 1.68 0.81
CA LYS A 11 11.08 2.76 1.79
C LYS A 11 10.05 3.84 1.45
N ASP A 12 9.56 4.51 2.49
CA ASP A 12 8.68 5.66 2.33
C ASP A 12 9.41 6.84 1.68
N PRO A 13 8.71 7.71 0.93
CA PRO A 13 9.31 8.93 0.46
C PRO A 13 9.57 9.88 1.64
N THR A 14 10.59 10.74 1.49
CA THR A 14 10.78 11.86 2.40
C THR A 14 9.72 12.92 2.10
N ASP A 15 9.50 13.86 3.03
CA ASP A 15 8.56 14.96 2.80
C ASP A 15 8.93 15.74 1.55
N GLU A 16 10.23 15.94 1.32
CA GLU A 16 10.75 16.64 0.15
C GLU A 16 10.44 15.89 -1.16
N GLN A 17 10.61 14.57 -1.16
CA GLN A 17 10.30 13.73 -2.32
C GLN A 17 8.80 13.66 -2.60
N ASN A 18 7.98 13.83 -1.58
CA ASN A 18 6.52 13.71 -1.68
C ASN A 18 5.86 15.03 -2.12
N ASP A 19 6.34 15.56 -3.23
CA ASP A 19 5.91 16.87 -3.77
C ASP A 19 4.75 16.79 -4.78
N ASP A 20 4.25 15.60 -5.05
CA ASP A 20 3.24 15.33 -6.08
C ASP A 20 3.69 15.84 -7.47
N GLY A 21 5.01 15.77 -7.75
CA GLY A 21 5.62 16.25 -8.99
C GLY A 21 6.84 15.44 -9.39
N GLU A 22 7.87 16.13 -9.90
CA GLU A 22 9.06 15.47 -10.45
C GLU A 22 9.86 14.70 -9.42
N LEU A 23 10.03 15.23 -8.20
CA LEU A 23 10.76 14.51 -7.15
C LEU A 23 10.04 13.24 -6.74
N TYR A 24 8.71 13.27 -6.69
CA TYR A 24 7.92 12.09 -6.37
C TYR A 24 8.03 11.03 -7.46
N LYS A 25 7.99 11.42 -8.73
CA LYS A 25 8.19 10.47 -9.86
C LYS A 25 9.55 9.82 -9.80
N GLU A 26 10.59 10.60 -9.53
CA GLU A 26 11.95 10.09 -9.39
C GLU A 26 12.03 9.10 -8.22
N PHE A 27 11.42 9.42 -7.10
CA PHE A 27 11.32 8.51 -5.95
C PHE A 27 10.63 7.20 -6.35
N LEU A 28 9.49 7.27 -7.04
CA LEU A 28 8.72 6.08 -7.43
C LEU A 28 9.53 5.11 -8.28
N LEU A 29 10.39 5.64 -9.15
CA LEU A 29 11.22 4.83 -10.04
C LEU A 29 12.45 4.24 -9.33
N ASN A 30 12.93 4.88 -8.28
CA ASN A 30 14.24 4.58 -7.67
C ASN A 30 14.17 4.23 -6.18
N ALA A 31 13.00 4.06 -5.60
CA ALA A 31 12.88 3.76 -4.18
C ALA A 31 13.67 2.51 -3.78
N ASP A 32 14.31 2.56 -2.60
CA ASP A 32 15.05 1.42 -2.08
C ASP A 32 14.09 0.31 -1.66
N PRO A 33 14.35 -0.94 -2.08
CA PRO A 33 13.50 -2.07 -1.66
C PRO A 33 13.69 -2.38 -0.18
N LEU A 34 12.63 -2.88 0.46
CA LEU A 34 12.64 -3.34 1.85
C LEU A 34 12.37 -4.84 1.92
N TYR A 35 11.11 -5.24 1.85
CA TYR A 35 10.70 -6.63 2.04
C TYR A 35 10.09 -7.19 0.76
N ILE A 36 10.94 -7.66 -0.16
CA ILE A 36 10.48 -8.24 -1.42
C ILE A 36 10.24 -9.73 -1.22
N THR A 37 9.00 -10.16 -1.41
CA THR A 37 8.66 -11.58 -1.37
C THR A 37 8.88 -12.21 -2.74
N LYS A 38 9.31 -13.47 -2.74
CA LYS A 38 9.45 -14.26 -3.98
C LYS A 38 8.14 -14.92 -4.40
N TYR A 39 7.12 -14.87 -3.55
CA TYR A 39 5.81 -15.45 -3.83
C TYR A 39 4.91 -14.42 -4.51
N GLU A 40 3.94 -14.90 -5.27
CA GLU A 40 2.96 -14.01 -5.90
C GLU A 40 2.03 -13.40 -4.84
N ILE A 41 1.86 -12.08 -4.93
CA ILE A 41 0.98 -11.32 -4.05
C ILE A 41 -0.41 -11.28 -4.69
N GLY A 42 -1.46 -11.60 -3.91
CA GLY A 42 -2.83 -11.58 -4.43
C GLY A 42 -3.29 -10.17 -4.80
N ALA A 43 -3.00 -9.20 -3.96
CA ALA A 43 -3.35 -7.81 -4.22
C ALA A 43 -2.31 -6.86 -3.64
N LEU A 44 -1.86 -5.90 -4.46
CA LEU A 44 -1.16 -4.72 -3.99
C LEU A 44 -2.20 -3.62 -3.84
N VAL A 45 -2.33 -3.06 -2.64
CA VAL A 45 -3.31 -2.01 -2.36
C VAL A 45 -2.58 -0.82 -1.78
N THR A 46 -2.60 0.28 -2.49
CA THR A 46 -1.83 1.47 -2.12
C THR A 46 -2.67 2.73 -2.20
N SER A 47 -2.33 3.71 -1.38
CA SER A 47 -2.92 5.04 -1.48
C SER A 47 -2.21 5.92 -2.51
N ARG A 48 -1.26 5.37 -3.27
CA ARG A 48 -0.67 6.09 -4.40
C ARG A 48 -1.73 6.39 -5.43
N LEU A 49 -1.60 7.53 -6.10
CA LEU A 49 -2.57 7.96 -7.10
C LEU A 49 -2.42 7.20 -8.42
N GLU A 50 -3.55 6.90 -9.07
CA GLU A 50 -3.58 6.21 -10.38
C GLU A 50 -2.69 6.89 -11.43
N LYS A 51 -2.55 8.21 -11.39
CA LYS A 51 -1.70 8.93 -12.35
C LYS A 51 -0.23 8.50 -12.28
N TYR A 52 0.17 7.80 -11.22
CA TYR A 52 1.53 7.28 -11.04
C TYR A 52 1.62 5.76 -11.25
N ARG A 53 0.63 5.16 -11.87
CA ARG A 53 0.60 3.70 -12.09
C ARG A 53 1.80 3.23 -12.91
N LYS A 54 2.15 3.95 -13.97
CA LYS A 54 3.25 3.58 -14.84
C LYS A 54 4.58 3.45 -14.07
N GLU A 55 4.90 4.46 -13.27
CA GLU A 55 6.12 4.48 -12.46
C GLU A 55 6.11 3.35 -11.42
N THR A 56 4.97 3.13 -10.79
CA THR A 56 4.79 2.07 -9.79
C THR A 56 4.97 0.69 -10.40
N GLU A 57 4.33 0.42 -11.54
CA GLU A 57 4.46 -0.86 -12.24
C GLU A 57 5.88 -1.10 -12.76
N THR A 58 6.56 -0.05 -13.21
CA THR A 58 7.96 -0.14 -13.65
C THR A 58 8.85 -0.58 -12.49
N TRP A 59 8.66 0.02 -11.31
CA TRP A 59 9.43 -0.35 -10.12
C TRP A 59 9.18 -1.81 -9.73
N MET A 60 7.93 -2.25 -9.74
CA MET A 60 7.58 -3.65 -9.43
C MET A 60 8.27 -4.62 -10.37
N LYS A 61 8.25 -4.33 -11.67
CA LYS A 61 8.92 -5.15 -12.68
C LYS A 61 10.44 -5.19 -12.45
N ASN A 62 11.04 -4.04 -12.18
CA ASN A 62 12.49 -3.93 -11.99
C ASN A 62 12.98 -4.66 -10.73
N HIS A 63 12.12 -4.85 -9.75
CA HIS A 63 12.46 -5.52 -8.49
C HIS A 63 11.84 -6.93 -8.38
N ASN A 64 11.34 -7.47 -9.49
CA ASN A 64 10.77 -8.83 -9.56
C ASN A 64 9.66 -9.07 -8.54
N VAL A 65 8.80 -8.06 -8.34
CA VAL A 65 7.60 -8.20 -7.53
C VAL A 65 6.49 -8.79 -8.37
N HIS A 66 6.01 -9.97 -7.98
CA HIS A 66 4.93 -10.67 -8.69
C HIS A 66 3.61 -10.46 -7.96
N TYR A 67 2.60 -10.01 -8.69
CA TYR A 67 1.29 -9.73 -8.11
C TYR A 67 0.18 -9.98 -9.13
N GLN A 68 -1.02 -10.32 -8.63
CA GLN A 68 -2.17 -10.57 -9.49
C GLN A 68 -2.85 -9.26 -9.88
N LYS A 69 -3.04 -8.35 -8.92
CA LYS A 69 -3.72 -7.09 -9.18
C LYS A 69 -3.15 -5.95 -8.33
N LEU A 70 -3.09 -4.77 -8.92
CA LEU A 70 -2.64 -3.53 -8.29
C LEU A 70 -3.81 -2.55 -8.21
N TYR A 71 -4.20 -2.18 -7.00
CA TYR A 71 -5.26 -1.21 -6.73
C TYR A 71 -4.65 0.11 -6.30
N MET A 72 -5.00 1.18 -6.98
CA MET A 72 -4.51 2.53 -6.72
C MET A 72 -5.67 3.51 -6.59
N LEU A 73 -5.42 4.68 -6.01
CA LEU A 73 -6.45 5.70 -5.82
C LEU A 73 -6.68 6.53 -7.07
N ASP A 74 -7.91 6.56 -7.55
CA ASP A 74 -8.30 7.41 -8.68
C ASP A 74 -8.74 8.78 -8.18
N LEU A 75 -7.79 9.56 -7.68
CA LEU A 75 -7.97 10.92 -7.21
C LEU A 75 -6.98 11.84 -7.94
N PRO A 76 -7.34 13.13 -8.15
CA PRO A 76 -6.50 14.01 -8.98
C PRO A 76 -5.20 14.45 -8.32
N SER A 77 -5.11 14.47 -6.99
CA SER A 77 -3.95 15.03 -6.32
C SER A 77 -3.74 14.48 -4.91
N LYS A 78 -2.51 14.69 -4.40
CA LYS A 78 -2.16 14.41 -3.01
C LYS A 78 -3.08 15.15 -2.05
N GLU A 79 -3.45 16.39 -2.37
CA GLU A 79 -4.37 17.20 -1.56
C GLU A 79 -5.73 16.51 -1.40
N GLU A 80 -6.32 16.03 -2.49
CA GLU A 80 -7.58 15.30 -2.44
C GLU A 80 -7.49 14.03 -1.63
N ARG A 81 -6.37 13.31 -1.75
CA ARG A 81 -6.10 12.09 -0.97
C ARG A 81 -6.13 12.38 0.53
N ILE A 82 -5.43 13.44 0.95
CA ILE A 82 -5.37 13.85 2.36
C ILE A 82 -6.74 14.32 2.83
N LYS A 83 -7.39 15.17 2.06
CA LYS A 83 -8.71 15.73 2.36
C LYS A 83 -9.77 14.67 2.58
N GLN A 84 -9.75 13.60 1.77
CA GLN A 84 -10.72 12.53 1.86
C GLN A 84 -10.33 11.42 2.83
N ASN A 85 -9.16 11.53 3.49
CA ASN A 85 -8.63 10.48 4.37
C ASN A 85 -8.61 9.13 3.68
N ALA A 86 -8.13 9.10 2.44
CA ALA A 86 -8.30 7.96 1.55
C ALA A 86 -7.34 6.79 1.81
N HIS A 87 -6.30 6.97 2.65
CA HIS A 87 -5.29 5.94 2.89
C HIS A 87 -5.86 4.62 3.39
N THR A 88 -6.65 4.68 4.46
CA THR A 88 -7.24 3.47 5.05
C THR A 88 -8.50 3.04 4.32
N LYS A 89 -9.18 3.99 3.69
CA LYS A 89 -10.45 3.73 3.01
C LYS A 89 -10.31 2.75 1.86
N ILE A 90 -9.37 3.00 0.94
CA ILE A 90 -9.16 2.10 -0.19
C ILE A 90 -8.71 0.72 0.29
N LYS A 91 -7.79 0.68 1.25
CA LYS A 91 -7.25 -0.57 1.76
C LYS A 91 -8.34 -1.42 2.41
N SER A 92 -9.18 -0.80 3.24
CA SER A 92 -10.28 -1.49 3.90
C SER A 92 -11.34 -1.98 2.91
N GLU A 93 -11.71 -1.15 1.94
CA GLU A 93 -12.72 -1.51 0.93
C GLU A 93 -12.28 -2.72 0.09
N ILE A 94 -11.06 -2.70 -0.42
CA ILE A 94 -10.55 -3.80 -1.24
C ILE A 94 -10.41 -5.07 -0.40
N TYR A 95 -9.88 -4.96 0.80
CA TYR A 95 -9.69 -6.11 1.68
C TYR A 95 -11.03 -6.77 2.04
N MET A 96 -12.06 -5.97 2.28
CA MET A 96 -13.41 -6.50 2.56
C MET A 96 -14.06 -7.16 1.36
N GLN A 97 -13.83 -6.65 0.16
CA GLN A 97 -14.43 -7.18 -1.08
C GLN A 97 -13.83 -8.51 -1.53
N ARG A 98 -12.62 -8.82 -1.10
CA ARG A 98 -11.86 -9.97 -1.57
C ARG A 98 -11.77 -11.05 -0.48
N ASP A 99 -12.69 -12.01 -0.50
CA ASP A 99 -12.73 -13.12 0.48
C ASP A 99 -11.49 -14.01 0.40
N ASP A 100 -10.80 -14.03 -0.75
CA ASP A 100 -9.57 -14.78 -0.93
C ASP A 100 -8.37 -14.16 -0.21
N LEU A 101 -8.48 -12.90 0.23
CA LEU A 101 -7.42 -12.22 0.96
C LEU A 101 -7.66 -12.40 2.46
N ILE A 102 -6.80 -13.16 3.11
CA ILE A 102 -6.95 -13.49 4.54
C ILE A 102 -5.95 -12.77 5.43
N LEU A 103 -5.00 -12.05 4.85
CA LEU A 103 -3.98 -11.31 5.58
C LEU A 103 -3.58 -10.07 4.81
N PHE A 104 -3.45 -8.95 5.50
CA PHE A 104 -2.97 -7.69 4.94
C PHE A 104 -1.65 -7.30 5.62
N ILE A 105 -0.65 -6.93 4.84
CA ILE A 105 0.65 -6.50 5.34
C ILE A 105 0.74 -4.98 5.20
N GLU A 106 0.80 -4.28 6.31
CA GLU A 106 0.74 -2.82 6.41
C GLU A 106 1.97 -2.28 7.14
N SER A 107 2.42 -1.07 6.82
CA SER A 107 3.56 -0.45 7.48
C SER A 107 3.18 0.38 8.71
N SER A 108 2.04 1.06 8.67
CA SER A 108 1.61 1.99 9.71
C SER A 108 0.77 1.30 10.76
N ALA A 109 1.17 1.39 12.03
CA ALA A 109 0.41 0.82 13.15
C ALA A 109 -1.00 1.42 13.24
N ARG A 110 -1.13 2.73 13.02
CA ARG A 110 -2.42 3.42 13.02
C ARG A 110 -3.34 2.88 11.93
N GLN A 111 -2.82 2.74 10.71
CA GLN A 111 -3.61 2.23 9.59
C GLN A 111 -3.95 0.74 9.79
N ALA A 112 -3.01 -0.05 10.29
CA ALA A 112 -3.24 -1.47 10.56
C ALA A 112 -4.40 -1.66 11.53
N GLU A 113 -4.45 -0.89 12.61
CA GLU A 113 -5.54 -0.95 13.58
C GLU A 113 -6.88 -0.60 12.95
N ILE A 114 -6.93 0.49 12.17
CA ILE A 114 -8.17 0.93 11.51
C ILE A 114 -8.66 -0.12 10.50
N ILE A 115 -7.75 -0.67 9.70
CA ILE A 115 -8.10 -1.69 8.71
C ILE A 115 -8.67 -2.94 9.40
N ALA A 116 -8.00 -3.41 10.46
CA ALA A 116 -8.46 -4.59 11.20
C ALA A 116 -9.86 -4.36 11.82
N LYS A 117 -10.07 -3.20 12.43
CA LYS A 117 -11.37 -2.85 13.04
C LYS A 117 -12.48 -2.75 11.99
N THR A 118 -12.18 -2.13 10.85
CA THR A 118 -13.16 -1.91 9.79
C THR A 118 -13.54 -3.22 9.10
N THR A 119 -12.56 -4.07 8.82
CA THR A 119 -12.75 -5.29 8.03
C THR A 119 -13.06 -6.52 8.85
N HIS A 120 -12.75 -6.52 10.14
CA HIS A 120 -12.77 -7.70 11.02
C HIS A 120 -11.88 -8.84 10.52
N LYS A 121 -10.79 -8.47 9.83
CA LYS A 121 -9.82 -9.40 9.26
C LYS A 121 -8.42 -9.08 9.80
N ASP A 122 -7.51 -10.02 9.65
CA ASP A 122 -6.16 -9.90 10.22
C ASP A 122 -5.26 -8.97 9.41
N VAL A 123 -4.47 -8.15 10.12
CA VAL A 123 -3.48 -7.24 9.54
C VAL A 123 -2.17 -7.38 10.34
N ILE A 124 -1.05 -7.59 9.63
CA ILE A 124 0.28 -7.56 10.25
C ILE A 124 0.91 -6.21 9.96
N CYS A 125 1.39 -5.54 11.01
CA CYS A 125 2.12 -4.30 10.88
C CYS A 125 3.63 -4.57 10.93
N VAL A 126 4.35 -4.22 9.86
CA VAL A 126 5.80 -4.46 9.80
C VAL A 126 6.58 -3.47 10.66
N GLU A 127 6.04 -2.29 10.94
CA GLU A 127 6.70 -1.28 11.78
C GLU A 127 6.96 -1.79 13.20
N ASN A 128 5.98 -2.49 13.79
CA ASN A 128 6.07 -2.98 15.17
C ASN A 128 5.99 -4.50 15.31
N GLY A 129 5.81 -5.23 14.21
CA GLY A 129 5.72 -6.68 14.20
C GLY A 129 4.45 -7.26 14.81
N LYS A 130 3.42 -6.43 15.05
CA LYS A 130 2.19 -6.89 15.70
C LYS A 130 1.15 -7.38 14.70
N LEU A 131 0.38 -8.36 15.16
CA LEU A 131 -0.83 -8.82 14.47
C LEU A 131 -2.03 -8.09 15.07
N TYR A 132 -2.77 -7.38 14.23
CA TYR A 132 -4.02 -6.74 14.59
C TYR A 132 -5.17 -7.61 14.12
N THR A 133 -6.05 -7.96 15.03
CA THR A 133 -7.19 -8.82 14.74
C THR A 133 -8.41 -8.34 15.52
N GLU A 134 -9.54 -8.22 14.82
CA GLU A 134 -10.81 -7.78 15.40
C GLU A 134 -11.91 -8.72 14.91
N ARG A 135 -11.64 -10.02 14.94
CA ARG A 135 -12.59 -11.02 14.48
C ARG A 135 -13.85 -11.03 15.32
N LYS A 136 -14.97 -11.20 14.65
CA LYS A 136 -16.25 -11.38 15.32
C LYS A 136 -16.41 -12.79 15.89
#